data_d80f871ecda2eefc40ab535b5b343906
#
_entry.id   d80f871ecda2eefc40ab535b5b343906
#
_cell.length_a   1.000
_cell.length_b   1.000
_cell.length_c   1.000
_cell.angle_alpha   90.00
_cell.angle_beta   90.00
_cell.angle_gamma   90.00
#
_symmetry.space_group_name_H-M   'P 1'
#
loop_
_entity.id
_entity.type
_entity.pdbx_description
1 polymer ?
#
loop_
_entity_poly.entity_id
_entity_poly.type
_entity_poly.pdbx_seq_one_letter_code
_entity_poly.pdbx_strand_id
1 'polypeptide(L)'
;VAEEWSEKDVHWFYQLEDNSYIVNEWKQINGTWYRFDNSGLMQTGWVKDNGTWYYLNQSGAMATGWLQENGRWYYLNNSGTMKTGWFTVSGKWYYAYSSGALAVDTTVDGYTVNANGEWV
;
A
#
# COMPACT_ATOMS: atom_id res chain seq x y z
N VAL A 1 -0.25 -29.93 -8.13
CA VAL A 1 0.39 -29.55 -6.88
C VAL A 1 -0.53 -28.67 -6.06
N ALA A 2 -0.30 -28.62 -4.78
CA ALA A 2 -0.99 -27.65 -3.93
C ALA A 2 -0.50 -26.25 -4.28
N GLU A 3 -1.34 -25.24 -4.01
CA GLU A 3 -0.92 -23.85 -4.19
C GLU A 3 0.21 -23.55 -3.22
N GLU A 4 1.27 -22.90 -3.72
CA GLU A 4 2.43 -22.62 -2.89
C GLU A 4 3.30 -21.51 -3.45
N TRP A 5 4.09 -20.92 -2.54
CA TRP A 5 5.12 -19.95 -2.92
C TRP A 5 6.29 -20.68 -3.57
N SER A 6 6.90 -20.03 -4.57
CA SER A 6 8.07 -20.54 -5.26
C SER A 6 9.08 -19.41 -5.42
N GLU A 7 10.31 -19.63 -4.97
CA GLU A 7 11.39 -18.63 -5.11
C GLU A 7 12.33 -19.03 -6.24
N LYS A 8 12.58 -18.09 -7.17
CA LYS A 8 13.55 -18.26 -8.24
C LYS A 8 14.38 -17.00 -8.38
N ASP A 9 15.71 -17.12 -8.34
CA ASP A 9 16.63 -16.01 -8.55
C ASP A 9 16.30 -14.81 -7.65
N VAL A 10 16.10 -15.07 -6.35
CA VAL A 10 15.70 -14.13 -5.30
C VAL A 10 14.35 -13.43 -5.58
N HIS A 11 13.53 -13.98 -6.48
CA HIS A 11 12.19 -13.50 -6.76
C HIS A 11 11.15 -14.52 -6.31
N TRP A 12 10.00 -14.03 -5.86
CA TRP A 12 8.94 -14.89 -5.38
C TRP A 12 7.79 -14.94 -6.38
N PHE A 13 7.24 -16.15 -6.56
CA PHE A 13 6.09 -16.47 -7.40
C PHE A 13 5.09 -17.25 -6.57
N TYR A 14 3.85 -17.32 -7.02
CA TYR A 14 2.87 -18.19 -6.38
C TYR A 14 2.32 -19.17 -7.41
N GLN A 15 2.53 -20.46 -7.16
CA GLN A 15 2.14 -21.52 -8.07
C GLN A 15 0.75 -22.02 -7.73
N LEU A 16 -0.11 -22.11 -8.76
CA LEU A 16 -1.47 -22.62 -8.64
C LEU A 16 -1.52 -24.14 -8.73
N GLU A 17 -2.68 -24.72 -8.44
CA GLU A 17 -2.87 -26.18 -8.44
C GLU A 17 -2.59 -26.81 -9.80
N ASP A 18 -2.84 -26.07 -10.90
CA ASP A 18 -2.61 -26.55 -12.25
C ASP A 18 -1.18 -26.36 -12.73
N ASN A 19 -0.26 -26.02 -11.82
CA ASN A 19 1.16 -25.76 -12.07
C ASN A 19 1.45 -24.45 -12.79
N SER A 20 0.45 -23.63 -13.11
CA SER A 20 0.66 -22.29 -13.62
C SER A 20 1.00 -21.35 -12.45
N TYR A 21 1.43 -20.13 -12.79
CA TYR A 21 1.73 -19.09 -11.81
C TYR A 21 0.74 -17.96 -11.92
N ILE A 22 0.46 -17.30 -10.78
CA ILE A 22 -0.37 -16.09 -10.79
C ILE A 22 0.41 -14.99 -11.48
N VAL A 23 -0.25 -14.29 -12.41
CA VAL A 23 0.33 -13.14 -13.11
C VAL A 23 -0.69 -12.01 -13.14
N ASN A 24 -0.19 -10.78 -12.95
CA ASN A 24 -0.97 -9.56 -13.08
C ASN A 24 -2.28 -9.57 -12.27
N GLU A 25 -2.20 -10.09 -11.05
CA GLU A 25 -3.35 -10.23 -10.17
C GLU A 25 -2.99 -10.04 -8.70
N TRP A 26 -4.01 -9.71 -7.91
CA TRP A 26 -3.96 -9.78 -6.46
C TRP A 26 -4.33 -11.18 -5.99
N LYS A 27 -3.70 -11.63 -4.93
CA LYS A 27 -4.06 -12.91 -4.30
C LYS A 27 -3.99 -12.76 -2.78
N GLN A 28 -5.03 -13.21 -2.10
CA GLN A 28 -5.00 -13.28 -0.64
C GLN A 28 -4.50 -14.66 -0.23
N ILE A 29 -3.42 -14.68 0.52
CA ILE A 29 -2.75 -15.91 0.95
C ILE A 29 -2.61 -15.83 2.46
N ASN A 30 -3.27 -16.75 3.17
CA ASN A 30 -3.27 -16.79 4.63
C ASN A 30 -3.69 -15.45 5.25
N GLY A 31 -4.71 -14.80 4.66
CA GLY A 31 -5.25 -13.55 5.17
C GLY A 31 -4.49 -12.29 4.75
N THR A 32 -3.41 -12.42 4.00
CA THR A 32 -2.57 -11.30 3.57
C THR A 32 -2.66 -11.14 2.06
N TRP A 33 -2.81 -9.89 1.60
CA TRP A 33 -2.88 -9.60 0.17
C TRP A 33 -1.51 -9.37 -0.42
N TYR A 34 -1.28 -9.96 -1.60
CA TYR A 34 -0.06 -9.82 -2.39
C TYR A 34 -0.43 -9.47 -3.82
N ARG A 35 0.47 -8.79 -4.52
CA ARG A 35 0.27 -8.43 -5.93
C ARG A 35 1.39 -9.02 -6.77
N PHE A 36 1.02 -9.59 -7.92
CA PHE A 36 1.99 -10.20 -8.84
C PHE A 36 1.95 -9.45 -10.17
N ASP A 37 3.13 -9.21 -10.75
CA ASP A 37 3.23 -8.45 -12.00
C ASP A 37 2.97 -9.34 -13.22
N ASN A 38 3.15 -8.77 -14.42
CA ASN A 38 2.92 -9.47 -15.68
C ASN A 38 3.82 -10.68 -15.87
N SER A 39 4.96 -10.71 -15.18
CA SER A 39 5.91 -11.83 -15.25
C SER A 39 5.69 -12.83 -14.13
N GLY A 40 4.69 -12.59 -13.27
CA GLY A 40 4.42 -13.44 -12.12
C GLY A 40 5.26 -13.13 -10.90
N LEU A 41 6.06 -12.05 -10.93
CA LEU A 41 6.90 -11.69 -9.79
C LEU A 41 6.07 -11.00 -8.69
N MET A 42 6.28 -11.42 -7.44
CA MET A 42 5.70 -10.74 -6.28
C MET A 42 6.23 -9.31 -6.23
N GLN A 43 5.31 -8.35 -6.15
CA GLN A 43 5.67 -6.93 -6.13
C GLN A 43 5.93 -6.44 -4.71
N THR A 44 6.80 -5.43 -4.62
CA THR A 44 7.09 -4.72 -3.37
C THR A 44 7.13 -3.23 -3.67
N GLY A 45 6.97 -2.40 -2.62
CA GLY A 45 6.98 -0.96 -2.78
C GLY A 45 5.66 -0.43 -3.29
N TRP A 46 5.69 0.77 -3.86
CA TRP A 46 4.49 1.42 -4.38
C TRP A 46 4.05 0.78 -5.69
N VAL A 47 2.75 0.49 -5.79
CA VAL A 47 2.14 -0.10 -6.99
C VAL A 47 0.88 0.68 -7.32
N LYS A 48 0.73 1.09 -8.57
CA LYS A 48 -0.49 1.74 -9.05
C LYS A 48 -1.29 0.73 -9.85
N ASP A 49 -2.50 0.44 -9.40
CA ASP A 49 -3.39 -0.52 -10.05
C ASP A 49 -4.75 0.15 -10.30
N ASN A 50 -5.17 0.20 -11.56
CA ASN A 50 -6.41 0.87 -11.96
C ASN A 50 -6.50 2.30 -11.41
N GLY A 51 -5.39 3.04 -11.45
CA GLY A 51 -5.38 4.43 -10.99
C GLY A 51 -5.29 4.60 -9.47
N THR A 52 -5.23 3.52 -8.71
CA THR A 52 -5.18 3.54 -7.26
C THR A 52 -3.82 3.10 -6.77
N TRP A 53 -3.25 3.85 -5.81
CA TRP A 53 -1.95 3.52 -5.25
C TRP A 53 -2.07 2.62 -4.03
N TYR A 54 -1.20 1.59 -3.98
CA TYR A 54 -1.06 0.65 -2.88
C TYR A 54 0.40 0.54 -2.51
N TYR A 55 0.68 0.11 -1.29
CA TYR A 55 2.05 -0.14 -0.86
C TYR A 55 2.20 -1.57 -0.38
N LEU A 56 3.21 -2.25 -0.92
CA LEU A 56 3.54 -3.62 -0.53
C LEU A 56 4.88 -3.57 0.19
N ASN A 57 4.96 -4.11 1.39
CA ASN A 57 6.19 -4.06 2.17
C ASN A 57 7.24 -5.00 1.58
N GLN A 58 8.40 -5.10 2.21
CA GLN A 58 9.50 -5.91 1.68
C GLN A 58 9.18 -7.39 1.62
N SER A 59 8.24 -7.87 2.42
CA SER A 59 7.79 -9.26 2.35
C SER A 59 6.67 -9.45 1.32
N GLY A 60 6.26 -8.39 0.63
CA GLY A 60 5.19 -8.41 -0.36
C GLY A 60 3.81 -8.16 0.23
N ALA A 61 3.67 -8.08 1.55
CA ALA A 61 2.38 -7.91 2.18
C ALA A 61 1.83 -6.50 1.96
N MET A 62 0.54 -6.41 1.58
CA MET A 62 -0.13 -5.13 1.39
C MET A 62 -0.21 -4.38 2.72
N ALA A 63 0.24 -3.14 2.74
CA ALA A 63 0.19 -2.30 3.93
C ALA A 63 -1.18 -1.66 4.08
N THR A 64 -1.61 -1.48 5.33
CA THR A 64 -2.80 -0.71 5.71
C THR A 64 -2.45 0.18 6.90
N GLY A 65 -3.22 1.23 7.12
CA GLY A 65 -2.98 2.16 8.21
C GLY A 65 -1.85 3.14 7.91
N TRP A 66 -1.22 3.63 8.95
CA TRP A 66 -0.13 4.59 8.82
C TRP A 66 1.13 3.91 8.32
N LEU A 67 1.79 4.55 7.36
CA LEU A 67 3.03 4.08 6.76
C LEU A 67 4.03 5.22 6.71
N GLN A 68 5.26 4.99 7.17
CA GLN A 68 6.34 5.95 6.98
C GLN A 68 7.31 5.42 5.92
N GLU A 69 7.51 6.22 4.87
CA GLU A 69 8.37 5.87 3.75
C GLU A 69 9.21 7.10 3.40
N ASN A 70 10.54 6.95 3.40
CA ASN A 70 11.47 8.04 3.11
C ASN A 70 11.20 9.29 3.96
N GLY A 71 10.89 9.09 5.24
CA GLY A 71 10.65 10.19 6.17
C GLY A 71 9.30 10.87 6.04
N ARG A 72 8.43 10.39 5.14
CA ARG A 72 7.09 10.94 4.93
C ARG A 72 6.04 9.96 5.39
N TRP A 73 4.92 10.47 5.90
CA TRP A 73 3.83 9.64 6.37
C TRP A 73 2.73 9.55 5.30
N TYR A 74 2.16 8.36 5.18
CA TYR A 74 1.05 8.07 4.27
C TYR A 74 0.00 7.31 5.06
N TYR A 75 -1.25 7.38 4.63
CA TYR A 75 -2.30 6.57 5.23
C TYR A 75 -2.98 5.73 4.16
N LEU A 76 -3.03 4.42 4.44
CA LEU A 76 -3.67 3.46 3.54
C LEU A 76 -4.89 2.92 4.29
N ASN A 77 -6.06 2.97 3.65
CA ASN A 77 -7.27 2.49 4.31
C ASN A 77 -7.28 0.97 4.41
N ASN A 78 -8.36 0.40 4.94
CA ASN A 78 -8.43 -1.04 5.18
C ASN A 78 -8.38 -1.87 3.90
N SER A 79 -8.70 -1.28 2.76
CA SER A 79 -8.57 -1.96 1.45
C SER A 79 -7.22 -1.74 0.81
N GLY A 80 -6.30 -1.05 1.50
CA GLY A 80 -4.96 -0.74 1.00
C GLY A 80 -4.86 0.52 0.18
N THR A 81 -5.97 1.20 -0.09
CA THR A 81 -5.99 2.40 -0.93
C THR A 81 -5.33 3.58 -0.23
N MET A 82 -4.39 4.22 -0.90
CA MET A 82 -3.71 5.42 -0.39
C MET A 82 -4.69 6.59 -0.31
N LYS A 83 -4.74 7.25 0.85
CA LYS A 83 -5.60 8.42 1.06
C LYS A 83 -4.94 9.69 0.53
N THR A 84 -5.78 10.56 -0.05
CA THR A 84 -5.38 11.91 -0.46
C THR A 84 -6.48 12.88 -0.06
N GLY A 85 -6.14 14.17 0.04
CA GLY A 85 -7.09 15.19 0.49
C GLY A 85 -7.33 15.10 1.99
N TRP A 86 -8.46 15.67 2.45
CA TRP A 86 -8.82 15.63 3.86
C TRP A 86 -9.43 14.30 4.23
N PHE A 87 -9.01 13.73 5.36
CA PHE A 87 -9.57 12.48 5.86
C PHE A 87 -9.48 12.44 7.38
N THR A 88 -10.26 11.56 8.00
CA THR A 88 -10.25 11.40 9.46
C THR A 88 -9.71 10.03 9.84
N VAL A 89 -8.97 10.01 10.94
CA VAL A 89 -8.52 8.78 11.58
C VAL A 89 -8.71 8.96 13.08
N SER A 90 -9.47 8.08 13.70
CA SER A 90 -9.73 8.13 15.15
C SER A 90 -10.26 9.50 15.61
N GLY A 91 -11.11 10.11 14.79
CA GLY A 91 -11.74 11.39 15.12
C GLY A 91 -10.89 12.62 14.87
N LYS A 92 -9.68 12.46 14.33
CA LYS A 92 -8.79 13.58 14.03
C LYS A 92 -8.72 13.78 12.53
N TRP A 93 -8.64 15.05 12.08
CA TRP A 93 -8.54 15.40 10.67
C TRP A 93 -7.09 15.55 10.24
N TYR A 94 -6.80 15.01 9.05
CA TYR A 94 -5.49 15.06 8.41
C TYR A 94 -5.65 15.45 6.96
N TYR A 95 -4.58 15.97 6.37
CA TYR A 95 -4.54 16.25 4.94
C TYR A 95 -3.35 15.57 4.29
N ALA A 96 -3.59 14.85 3.21
CA ALA A 96 -2.52 14.28 2.39
C ALA A 96 -2.53 14.95 1.01
N TYR A 97 -1.34 15.32 0.54
CA TYR A 97 -1.19 15.90 -0.80
C TYR A 97 -1.57 14.87 -1.87
N SER A 98 -1.61 15.30 -3.13
CA SER A 98 -1.92 14.38 -4.23
C SER A 98 -0.91 13.24 -4.34
N SER A 99 0.29 13.43 -3.83
CA SER A 99 1.32 12.38 -3.74
C SER A 99 1.02 11.36 -2.64
N GLY A 100 0.05 11.64 -1.78
CA GLY A 100 -0.24 10.85 -0.58
C GLY A 100 0.54 11.27 0.65
N ALA A 101 1.55 12.14 0.49
CA ALA A 101 2.36 12.56 1.62
C ALA A 101 1.55 13.42 2.59
N LEU A 102 1.66 13.14 3.89
CA LEU A 102 0.95 13.87 4.93
C LEU A 102 1.47 15.29 5.06
N ALA A 103 0.56 16.27 5.09
CA ALA A 103 0.90 17.65 5.39
C ALA A 103 1.17 17.79 6.89
N VAL A 104 2.31 18.41 7.23
CA VAL A 104 2.68 18.64 8.62
C VAL A 104 3.21 20.07 8.78
N ASP A 105 2.96 20.68 9.95
CA ASP A 105 3.45 22.02 10.26
C ASP A 105 3.16 23.05 9.16
N THR A 106 1.95 23.01 8.60
CA THR A 106 1.60 23.90 7.49
C THR A 106 0.12 24.24 7.53
N THR A 107 -0.30 25.10 6.60
CA THR A 107 -1.69 25.48 6.44
C THR A 107 -2.17 25.04 5.07
N VAL A 108 -3.32 24.35 5.04
CA VAL A 108 -3.94 23.86 3.81
C VAL A 108 -5.39 24.35 3.80
N ASP A 109 -5.80 25.02 2.73
CA ASP A 109 -7.16 25.53 2.59
C ASP A 109 -7.60 26.39 3.78
N GLY A 110 -6.64 27.14 4.38
CA GLY A 110 -6.92 27.97 5.55
C GLY A 110 -6.95 27.24 6.88
N TYR A 111 -6.72 25.92 6.89
CA TYR A 111 -6.68 25.11 8.10
C TYR A 111 -5.24 24.72 8.42
N THR A 112 -4.87 24.85 9.69
CA THR A 112 -3.50 24.56 10.13
C THR A 112 -3.41 23.13 10.67
N VAL A 113 -2.37 22.43 10.25
CA VAL A 113 -2.04 21.11 10.80
C VAL A 113 -0.72 21.20 11.56
N ASN A 114 -0.62 20.43 12.65
CA ASN A 114 0.54 20.46 13.52
C ASN A 114 1.65 19.51 13.05
N ALA A 115 2.68 19.32 13.87
CA ALA A 115 3.82 18.46 13.53
C ALA A 115 3.42 16.99 13.34
N ASN A 116 2.30 16.56 13.92
CA ASN A 116 1.77 15.22 13.75
C ASN A 116 0.79 15.13 12.58
N GLY A 117 0.59 16.24 11.88
CA GLY A 117 -0.37 16.30 10.77
C GLY A 117 -1.81 16.48 11.19
N GLU A 118 -2.08 16.63 12.48
CA GLU A 118 -3.43 16.80 13.01
C GLU A 118 -3.91 18.23 12.84
N TRP A 119 -5.15 18.40 12.40
CA TRP A 119 -5.78 19.72 12.34
C TRP A 119 -5.92 20.28 13.75
N VAL A 120 -5.52 21.51 13.91
CA VAL A 120 -5.56 22.21 15.20
C VAL A 120 -6.39 23.47 15.16
#